data_4e2af58ea207c06d13293be8c531a228
#
_entry.id   4e2af58ea207c06d13293be8c531a228
#
_cell.length_a   1.000
_cell.length_b   1.000
_cell.length_c   1.000
_cell.angle_alpha   90.00
_cell.angle_beta   90.00
_cell.angle_gamma   90.00
#
_symmetry.space_group_name_H-M   'P 1'
#
loop_
_entity.id
_entity.type
_entity.pdbx_description
1 polymer ?
#
loop_
_entity_poly.entity_id
_entity_poly.type
_entity_poly.pdbx_seq_one_letter_code
_entity_poly.pdbx_strand_id
1 'polypeptide(L)'
;LADRYDYIYAAVGMHPEPAGQQPADYLAQLERLAKHPKVVAIGEIGLDYYWAENPPRELQQQVLRSQLALARELRLPVIFHDRDAHGDSLAIVKEFPDVTGVFHCFSGSPEMAQELLGMGWYLGFDGPVTYKNARRAPEVAAVTPLERMLIETDSPYMTPVPYRGQRNDSSYVRLVAEKLAEWKDIAPAELEHATLGHGKRLLSIIAPEQDPPAAM
;
A
#
# COMPACT_ATOMS: atom_id res chain seq x y z
N LEU A 1 12.99 12.48 7.82
CA LEU A 1 12.66 12.97 6.47
C LEU A 1 11.31 13.68 6.48
N ALA A 2 10.26 13.10 7.07
CA ALA A 2 8.93 13.69 7.12
C ALA A 2 8.92 15.08 7.76
N ASP A 3 9.69 15.29 8.81
CA ASP A 3 9.84 16.62 9.48
C ASP A 3 10.57 17.65 8.61
N ARG A 4 11.38 17.17 7.67
CA ARG A 4 12.22 18.03 6.85
C ARG A 4 11.54 18.49 5.56
N TYR A 5 10.59 17.69 5.05
CA TYR A 5 9.97 17.93 3.75
C TYR A 5 8.44 17.85 3.87
N ASP A 6 7.76 18.88 3.42
CA ASP A 6 6.30 19.01 3.56
C ASP A 6 5.52 17.92 2.80
N TYR A 7 6.07 17.44 1.70
CA TYR A 7 5.47 16.41 0.85
C TYR A 7 5.83 14.97 1.25
N ILE A 8 6.65 14.76 2.30
CA ILE A 8 6.98 13.43 2.82
C ILE A 8 6.12 13.13 4.03
N TYR A 9 5.52 11.97 4.03
CA TYR A 9 4.75 11.39 5.12
C TYR A 9 5.35 10.05 5.53
N ALA A 10 4.94 9.52 6.67
CA ALA A 10 5.44 8.27 7.20
C ALA A 10 4.30 7.29 7.48
N ALA A 11 4.58 6.02 7.33
CA ALA A 11 3.83 4.93 7.96
C ALA A 11 4.69 4.31 9.06
N VAL A 12 4.05 3.76 10.07
CA VAL A 12 4.73 3.10 11.20
C VAL A 12 4.12 1.72 11.42
N GLY A 13 4.96 0.70 11.46
CA GLY A 13 4.52 -0.68 11.61
C GLY A 13 5.70 -1.63 11.81
N MET A 14 5.36 -2.88 12.10
CA MET A 14 6.31 -3.99 12.17
C MET A 14 6.10 -4.88 10.97
N HIS A 15 7.05 -4.86 10.04
CA HIS A 15 7.07 -5.75 8.89
C HIS A 15 7.12 -7.24 9.31
N PRO A 16 6.58 -8.19 8.55
CA PRO A 16 6.57 -9.61 8.93
C PRO A 16 7.96 -10.22 9.09
N GLU A 17 8.97 -9.77 8.36
CA GLU A 17 10.34 -10.33 8.44
C GLU A 17 10.98 -10.27 9.84
N PRO A 18 10.95 -9.14 10.58
CA PRO A 18 11.45 -9.08 11.94
C PRO A 18 10.44 -9.51 13.01
N ALA A 19 9.28 -10.05 12.66
CA ALA A 19 8.28 -10.47 13.64
C ALA A 19 8.91 -11.48 14.64
N GLY A 20 8.65 -11.29 15.95
CA GLY A 20 9.28 -12.06 17.00
C GLY A 20 10.57 -11.46 17.57
N GLN A 21 11.14 -10.45 16.93
CA GLN A 21 12.30 -9.69 17.44
C GLN A 21 11.89 -8.35 18.06
N GLN A 22 10.59 -8.02 18.02
CA GLN A 22 10.07 -6.76 18.54
C GLN A 22 10.14 -6.73 20.07
N PRO A 23 10.37 -5.53 20.67
CA PRO A 23 10.29 -5.36 22.11
C PRO A 23 8.85 -5.66 22.61
N ALA A 24 8.73 -6.05 23.88
CA ALA A 24 7.42 -6.40 24.45
C ALA A 24 6.40 -5.23 24.39
N ASP A 25 6.88 -3.99 24.36
CA ASP A 25 6.07 -2.77 24.31
C ASP A 25 5.94 -2.17 22.89
N TYR A 26 6.24 -2.95 21.82
CA TYR A 26 6.28 -2.43 20.45
C TYR A 26 4.97 -1.76 20.01
N LEU A 27 3.81 -2.29 20.41
CA LEU A 27 2.52 -1.65 20.10
C LEU A 27 2.39 -0.27 20.73
N ALA A 28 2.81 -0.11 21.99
CA ALA A 28 2.83 1.19 22.65
C ALA A 28 3.83 2.15 21.98
N GLN A 29 4.92 1.62 21.44
CA GLN A 29 5.86 2.43 20.64
C GLN A 29 5.23 2.88 19.33
N LEU A 30 4.56 1.99 18.60
CA LEU A 30 3.84 2.32 17.37
C LEU A 30 2.73 3.36 17.64
N GLU A 31 1.95 3.18 18.71
CA GLU A 31 0.92 4.15 19.10
C GLU A 31 1.51 5.54 19.37
N ARG A 32 2.66 5.63 20.06
CA ARG A 32 3.34 6.91 20.26
C ARG A 32 3.79 7.55 18.95
N LEU A 33 4.39 6.76 18.06
CA LEU A 33 4.84 7.25 16.75
C LEU A 33 3.66 7.68 15.87
N ALA A 34 2.54 6.97 15.94
CA ALA A 34 1.33 7.28 15.19
C ALA A 34 0.68 8.63 15.60
N LYS A 35 1.02 9.18 16.76
CA LYS A 35 0.58 10.52 17.19
C LYS A 35 1.30 11.66 16.45
N HIS A 36 2.37 11.36 15.71
CA HIS A 36 3.07 12.37 14.93
C HIS A 36 2.22 12.82 13.73
N PRO A 37 2.06 14.13 13.48
CA PRO A 37 1.14 14.65 12.44
C PRO A 37 1.50 14.23 11.01
N LYS A 38 2.74 13.78 10.79
CA LYS A 38 3.19 13.25 9.48
C LYS A 38 3.05 11.73 9.37
N VAL A 39 2.57 11.04 10.39
CA VAL A 39 2.25 9.60 10.30
C VAL A 39 0.81 9.46 9.84
N VAL A 40 0.62 8.81 8.70
CA VAL A 40 -0.65 8.77 7.97
C VAL A 40 -1.20 7.35 7.79
N ALA A 41 -0.45 6.32 8.20
CA ALA A 41 -0.86 4.93 8.10
C ALA A 41 -0.14 4.04 9.13
N ILE A 42 -0.74 2.91 9.46
CA ILE A 42 -0.05 1.79 10.07
C ILE A 42 0.51 0.92 8.94
N GLY A 43 1.82 0.79 8.88
CA GLY A 43 2.50 0.06 7.81
C GLY A 43 4.02 0.23 7.85
N GLU A 44 4.71 -0.62 7.18
CA GLU A 44 4.21 -1.75 6.41
C GLU A 44 3.97 -2.93 7.35
N ILE A 45 2.80 -3.54 7.28
CA ILE A 45 2.40 -4.70 8.09
C ILE A 45 1.83 -5.78 7.17
N GLY A 46 1.89 -7.04 7.55
CA GLY A 46 1.36 -8.09 6.68
C GLY A 46 1.97 -9.45 6.92
N LEU A 47 2.04 -10.25 5.84
CA LEU A 47 2.57 -11.61 5.85
C LEU A 47 3.57 -11.80 4.70
N ASP A 48 4.71 -12.45 5.01
CA ASP A 48 5.71 -12.86 4.03
C ASP A 48 6.09 -14.33 4.27
N TYR A 49 5.66 -15.19 3.35
CA TYR A 49 5.94 -16.63 3.39
C TYR A 49 6.99 -17.06 2.36
N TYR A 50 7.58 -16.10 1.67
CA TYR A 50 8.53 -16.35 0.60
C TYR A 50 9.89 -16.81 1.13
N TRP A 51 10.41 -16.15 2.17
CA TRP A 51 11.73 -16.44 2.70
C TRP A 51 11.66 -17.52 3.78
N ALA A 52 12.48 -18.58 3.63
CA ALA A 52 12.50 -19.70 4.58
C ALA A 52 13.00 -19.32 5.98
N GLU A 53 13.81 -18.25 6.07
CA GLU A 53 14.32 -17.68 7.31
C GLU A 53 13.34 -16.77 8.05
N ASN A 54 12.23 -16.42 7.43
CA ASN A 54 11.21 -15.60 8.06
C ASN A 54 10.60 -16.31 9.29
N PRO A 55 10.09 -15.55 10.27
CA PRO A 55 9.43 -16.10 11.43
C PRO A 55 8.28 -17.05 11.08
N PRO A 56 7.92 -18.00 11.97
CA PRO A 56 6.80 -18.90 11.76
C PRO A 56 5.51 -18.16 11.37
N ARG A 57 4.72 -18.75 10.49
CA ARG A 57 3.48 -18.15 9.96
C ARG A 57 2.53 -17.71 11.05
N GLU A 58 2.35 -18.54 12.09
CA GLU A 58 1.49 -18.27 13.23
C GLU A 58 1.91 -17.01 13.99
N LEU A 59 3.22 -16.79 14.12
CA LEU A 59 3.75 -15.60 14.76
C LEU A 59 3.53 -14.35 13.91
N GLN A 60 3.79 -14.41 12.61
CA GLN A 60 3.49 -13.32 11.70
C GLN A 60 2.00 -12.95 11.74
N GLN A 61 1.11 -13.93 11.71
CA GLN A 61 -0.33 -13.74 11.78
C GLN A 61 -0.78 -13.10 13.11
N GLN A 62 -0.16 -13.51 14.23
CA GLN A 62 -0.45 -12.91 15.54
C GLN A 62 -0.03 -11.43 15.58
N VAL A 63 1.18 -11.12 15.10
CA VAL A 63 1.71 -9.75 15.02
C VAL A 63 0.84 -8.89 14.09
N LEU A 64 0.43 -9.43 12.94
CA LEU A 64 -0.47 -8.76 12.02
C LEU A 64 -1.81 -8.40 12.68
N ARG A 65 -2.49 -9.36 13.33
CA ARG A 65 -3.76 -9.09 14.02
C ARG A 65 -3.64 -8.00 15.09
N SER A 66 -2.55 -8.00 15.83
CA SER A 66 -2.30 -6.98 16.86
C SER A 66 -2.17 -5.57 16.23
N GLN A 67 -1.53 -5.47 15.09
CA GLN A 67 -1.36 -4.19 14.39
C GLN A 67 -2.61 -3.75 13.63
N LEU A 68 -3.41 -4.68 13.10
CA LEU A 68 -4.73 -4.35 12.54
C LEU A 68 -5.68 -3.83 13.63
N ALA A 69 -5.64 -4.43 14.84
CA ALA A 69 -6.39 -3.92 15.98
C ALA A 69 -5.95 -2.49 16.36
N LEU A 70 -4.65 -2.22 16.37
CA LEU A 70 -4.10 -0.87 16.60
C LEU A 70 -4.54 0.11 15.51
N ALA A 71 -4.47 -0.28 14.23
CA ALA A 71 -4.91 0.56 13.12
C ALA A 71 -6.40 0.93 13.24
N ARG A 72 -7.25 -0.02 13.63
CA ARG A 72 -8.67 0.19 13.92
C ARG A 72 -8.89 1.18 15.07
N GLU A 73 -8.17 1.02 16.18
CA GLU A 73 -8.26 1.90 17.35
C GLU A 73 -7.86 3.33 16.99
N LEU A 74 -6.78 3.49 16.25
CA LEU A 74 -6.26 4.79 15.81
C LEU A 74 -7.01 5.37 14.60
N ARG A 75 -7.89 4.59 13.95
CA ARG A 75 -8.59 4.95 12.70
C ARG A 75 -7.63 5.36 11.59
N LEU A 76 -6.48 4.70 11.52
CA LEU A 76 -5.50 4.90 10.47
C LEU A 76 -5.65 3.82 9.39
N PRO A 77 -5.46 4.17 8.11
CA PRO A 77 -5.40 3.17 7.06
C PRO A 77 -4.14 2.31 7.19
N VAL A 78 -4.14 1.20 6.47
CA VAL A 78 -3.05 0.23 6.50
C VAL A 78 -2.30 0.20 5.17
N ILE A 79 -0.97 0.10 5.23
CA ILE A 79 -0.14 -0.32 4.08
C ILE A 79 0.18 -1.79 4.32
N PHE A 80 -0.41 -2.66 3.49
CA PHE A 80 -0.43 -4.11 3.67
C PHE A 80 0.55 -4.81 2.75
N HIS A 81 1.49 -5.55 3.33
CA HIS A 81 2.43 -6.44 2.66
C HIS A 81 1.86 -7.85 2.53
N ASP A 82 1.89 -8.41 1.33
CA ASP A 82 1.42 -9.76 1.06
C ASP A 82 2.33 -10.48 0.06
N ARG A 83 3.17 -11.37 0.54
CA ARG A 83 4.07 -12.15 -0.31
C ARG A 83 3.93 -13.64 -0.04
N ASP A 84 3.41 -14.37 -1.05
CA ASP A 84 3.13 -15.81 -1.00
C ASP A 84 2.22 -16.22 0.18
N ALA A 85 1.40 -15.29 0.69
CA ALA A 85 0.53 -15.45 1.86
C ALA A 85 -0.95 -15.12 1.57
N HIS A 86 -1.34 -14.96 0.31
CA HIS A 86 -2.63 -14.44 -0.15
C HIS A 86 -3.86 -14.98 0.58
N GLY A 87 -3.92 -16.30 0.81
CA GLY A 87 -5.06 -16.93 1.48
C GLY A 87 -5.22 -16.48 2.94
N ASP A 88 -4.13 -16.51 3.70
CA ASP A 88 -4.12 -16.11 5.11
C ASP A 88 -4.29 -14.58 5.24
N SER A 89 -3.68 -13.81 4.36
CA SER A 89 -3.84 -12.35 4.29
C SER A 89 -5.32 -11.98 4.11
N LEU A 90 -5.97 -12.58 3.11
CA LEU A 90 -7.40 -12.35 2.85
C LEU A 90 -8.30 -12.81 4.01
N ALA A 91 -7.99 -13.96 4.62
CA ALA A 91 -8.74 -14.46 5.76
C ALA A 91 -8.64 -13.50 6.95
N ILE A 92 -7.43 -13.01 7.25
CA ILE A 92 -7.21 -12.13 8.41
C ILE A 92 -7.84 -10.74 8.19
N VAL A 93 -7.74 -10.13 7.01
CA VAL A 93 -8.38 -8.82 6.81
C VAL A 93 -9.90 -8.88 6.90
N LYS A 94 -10.53 -10.03 6.62
CA LYS A 94 -11.97 -10.27 6.84
C LYS A 94 -12.37 -10.27 8.31
N GLU A 95 -11.44 -10.52 9.23
CA GLU A 95 -11.67 -10.40 10.67
C GLU A 95 -11.79 -8.93 11.14
N PHE A 96 -11.37 -7.98 10.28
CA PHE A 96 -11.32 -6.54 10.55
C PHE A 96 -12.06 -5.74 9.47
N PRO A 97 -13.39 -5.91 9.32
CA PRO A 97 -14.16 -5.33 8.22
C PRO A 97 -14.25 -3.79 8.24
N ASP A 98 -13.91 -3.18 9.35
CA ASP A 98 -13.86 -1.74 9.58
C ASP A 98 -12.45 -1.12 9.37
N VAL A 99 -11.45 -1.95 9.02
CA VAL A 99 -10.12 -1.51 8.64
C VAL A 99 -9.98 -1.55 7.12
N THR A 100 -9.39 -0.52 6.55
CA THR A 100 -9.07 -0.46 5.12
C THR A 100 -7.67 0.12 4.92
N GLY A 101 -7.19 0.06 3.69
CA GLY A 101 -5.85 0.54 3.34
C GLY A 101 -5.52 0.22 1.90
N VAL A 102 -4.25 -0.03 1.63
CA VAL A 102 -3.74 -0.48 0.35
C VAL A 102 -3.00 -1.80 0.52
N PHE A 103 -3.35 -2.80 -0.30
CA PHE A 103 -2.45 -3.92 -0.56
C PHE A 103 -1.37 -3.41 -1.50
N HIS A 104 -0.21 -3.10 -0.94
CA HIS A 104 0.90 -2.58 -1.72
C HIS A 104 1.53 -3.68 -2.57
N CYS A 105 2.15 -3.31 -3.68
CA CYS A 105 2.82 -4.24 -4.59
C CYS A 105 1.96 -5.47 -4.92
N PHE A 106 0.66 -5.25 -5.23
CA PHE A 106 -0.34 -6.32 -5.28
C PHE A 106 0.01 -7.39 -6.31
N SER A 107 0.15 -8.62 -5.85
CA SER A 107 0.55 -9.78 -6.66
C SER A 107 -0.48 -10.92 -6.68
N GLY A 108 -1.65 -10.72 -6.04
CA GLY A 108 -2.73 -11.69 -5.96
C GLY A 108 -3.46 -11.91 -7.29
N SER A 109 -4.51 -12.74 -7.26
CA SER A 109 -5.34 -13.01 -8.43
C SER A 109 -6.42 -11.94 -8.64
N PRO A 110 -7.05 -11.87 -9.85
CA PRO A 110 -8.21 -11.01 -10.08
C PRO A 110 -9.38 -11.26 -9.12
N GLU A 111 -9.60 -12.52 -8.71
CA GLU A 111 -10.65 -12.89 -7.76
C GLU A 111 -10.36 -12.30 -6.37
N MET A 112 -9.12 -12.43 -5.88
CA MET A 112 -8.70 -11.80 -4.62
C MET A 112 -8.81 -10.27 -4.70
N ALA A 113 -8.43 -9.69 -5.83
CA ALA A 113 -8.59 -8.26 -6.07
C ALA A 113 -10.05 -7.82 -5.93
N GLN A 114 -10.99 -8.54 -6.56
CA GLN A 114 -12.42 -8.23 -6.46
C GLN A 114 -12.95 -8.34 -5.02
N GLU A 115 -12.51 -9.34 -4.24
CA GLU A 115 -12.89 -9.47 -2.84
C GLU A 115 -12.37 -8.27 -2.01
N LEU A 116 -11.10 -7.90 -2.15
CA LEU A 116 -10.50 -6.75 -1.47
C LEU A 116 -11.18 -5.43 -1.85
N LEU A 117 -11.44 -5.23 -3.14
CA LEU A 117 -12.16 -4.06 -3.65
C LEU A 117 -13.57 -3.98 -3.07
N GLY A 118 -14.28 -5.11 -2.97
CA GLY A 118 -15.60 -5.20 -2.33
C GLY A 118 -15.58 -4.84 -0.84
N MET A 119 -14.46 -5.00 -0.16
CA MET A 119 -14.24 -4.59 1.23
C MET A 119 -13.73 -3.14 1.36
N GLY A 120 -13.54 -2.43 0.25
CA GLY A 120 -13.10 -1.03 0.24
C GLY A 120 -11.59 -0.83 0.22
N TRP A 121 -10.78 -1.88 0.06
CA TRP A 121 -9.34 -1.77 -0.07
C TRP A 121 -8.92 -1.13 -1.39
N TYR A 122 -7.74 -0.52 -1.38
CA TYR A 122 -7.02 -0.07 -2.57
C TYR A 122 -5.98 -1.10 -2.96
N LEU A 123 -5.61 -1.09 -4.24
CA LEU A 123 -4.52 -1.94 -4.77
C LEU A 123 -3.39 -1.05 -5.29
N GLY A 124 -2.18 -1.34 -4.82
CA GLY A 124 -0.95 -0.69 -5.22
C GLY A 124 -0.30 -1.41 -6.39
N PHE A 125 0.18 -0.65 -7.35
CA PHE A 125 0.87 -1.13 -8.56
C PHE A 125 2.24 -0.48 -8.66
N ASP A 126 3.26 -1.29 -8.88
CA ASP A 126 4.65 -0.90 -8.90
C ASP A 126 5.41 -1.37 -10.15
N GLY A 127 6.74 -1.32 -10.14
CA GLY A 127 7.60 -1.62 -11.28
C GLY A 127 7.30 -2.90 -12.06
N PRO A 128 6.95 -4.02 -11.44
CA PRO A 128 6.55 -5.28 -12.07
C PRO A 128 5.49 -5.16 -13.17
N VAL A 129 4.59 -4.18 -13.13
CA VAL A 129 3.60 -3.97 -14.22
C VAL A 129 4.26 -3.70 -15.58
N THR A 130 5.50 -3.20 -15.55
CA THR A 130 6.27 -2.93 -16.78
C THR A 130 7.02 -4.14 -17.33
N TYR A 131 7.04 -5.28 -16.58
CA TYR A 131 7.83 -6.44 -16.97
C TYR A 131 7.16 -7.24 -18.09
N LYS A 132 7.96 -7.74 -19.04
CA LYS A 132 7.44 -8.55 -20.17
C LYS A 132 6.69 -9.81 -19.75
N ASN A 133 6.97 -10.33 -18.56
CA ASN A 133 6.35 -11.52 -17.99
C ASN A 133 5.26 -11.22 -16.96
N ALA A 134 4.79 -9.98 -16.87
CA ALA A 134 3.69 -9.57 -16.01
C ALA A 134 2.36 -10.15 -16.54
N ARG A 135 2.05 -11.41 -16.20
CA ARG A 135 0.84 -12.08 -16.71
C ARG A 135 -0.43 -11.70 -15.93
N ARG A 136 -0.35 -11.66 -14.60
CA ARG A 136 -1.50 -11.36 -13.74
C ARG A 136 -1.81 -9.86 -13.62
N ALA A 137 -0.79 -9.02 -13.62
CA ALA A 137 -0.96 -7.59 -13.42
C ALA A 137 -1.93 -6.92 -14.41
N PRO A 138 -1.95 -7.25 -15.73
CA PRO A 138 -2.97 -6.73 -16.65
C PRO A 138 -4.40 -7.16 -16.29
N GLU A 139 -4.59 -8.42 -15.85
CA GLU A 139 -5.90 -8.95 -15.46
C GLU A 139 -6.41 -8.28 -14.18
N VAL A 140 -5.53 -8.09 -13.20
CA VAL A 140 -5.83 -7.36 -11.96
C VAL A 140 -6.13 -5.89 -12.27
N ALA A 141 -5.33 -5.23 -13.10
CA ALA A 141 -5.59 -3.86 -13.51
C ALA A 141 -6.94 -3.72 -14.23
N ALA A 142 -7.33 -4.70 -15.05
CA ALA A 142 -8.62 -4.70 -15.75
C ALA A 142 -9.81 -4.69 -14.79
N VAL A 143 -9.75 -5.47 -13.70
CA VAL A 143 -10.85 -5.56 -12.70
C VAL A 143 -10.79 -4.47 -11.63
N THR A 144 -9.66 -3.76 -11.50
CA THR A 144 -9.50 -2.69 -10.50
C THR A 144 -10.09 -1.38 -11.04
N PRO A 145 -11.14 -0.81 -10.42
CA PRO A 145 -11.62 0.52 -10.79
C PRO A 145 -10.53 1.56 -10.59
N LEU A 146 -10.51 2.60 -11.43
CA LEU A 146 -9.52 3.67 -11.32
C LEU A 146 -9.52 4.30 -9.92
N GLU A 147 -10.70 4.44 -9.31
CA GLU A 147 -10.92 5.01 -7.97
C GLU A 147 -10.30 4.20 -6.82
N ARG A 148 -9.86 2.98 -7.09
CA ARG A 148 -9.24 2.07 -6.12
C ARG A 148 -7.81 1.70 -6.47
N MET A 149 -7.25 2.35 -7.49
CA MET A 149 -5.90 2.13 -7.97
C MET A 149 -4.93 3.15 -7.35
N LEU A 150 -3.79 2.66 -6.89
CA LEU A 150 -2.65 3.49 -6.46
C LEU A 150 -1.40 3.07 -7.22
N ILE A 151 -0.48 4.00 -7.40
CA ILE A 151 0.84 3.77 -8.00
C ILE A 151 1.93 4.01 -6.98
N GLU A 152 2.97 3.21 -7.05
CA GLU A 152 4.08 3.24 -6.12
C GLU A 152 5.39 2.77 -6.77
N THR A 153 6.48 2.77 -6.04
CA THR A 153 7.78 2.34 -6.57
C THR A 153 8.40 1.18 -5.83
N ASP A 154 8.10 1.00 -4.56
CA ASP A 154 8.80 0.07 -3.66
C ASP A 154 10.33 0.28 -3.64
N SER A 155 10.76 1.53 -3.82
CA SER A 155 12.19 1.88 -3.87
C SER A 155 12.91 1.54 -2.56
N PRO A 156 14.09 0.92 -2.62
CA PRO A 156 15.01 0.80 -3.77
C PRO A 156 14.84 -0.46 -4.62
N TYR A 157 13.77 -1.22 -4.42
CA TYR A 157 13.46 -2.48 -5.10
C TYR A 157 12.53 -2.28 -6.31
N MET A 158 12.15 -3.35 -6.98
CA MET A 158 11.11 -3.43 -8.02
C MET A 158 11.25 -2.44 -9.18
N THR A 159 12.49 -2.15 -9.59
CA THR A 159 12.80 -1.16 -10.63
C THR A 159 12.07 -1.46 -11.95
N PRO A 160 11.31 -0.51 -12.50
CA PRO A 160 10.58 -0.69 -13.76
C PRO A 160 11.51 -0.78 -14.98
N VAL A 161 11.00 -1.34 -16.07
CA VAL A 161 11.64 -1.28 -17.39
C VAL A 161 11.62 0.19 -17.88
N PRO A 162 12.70 0.71 -18.50
CA PRO A 162 13.89 -0.03 -18.98
C PRO A 162 15.03 -0.19 -17.94
N TYR A 163 14.85 0.27 -16.71
CA TYR A 163 15.91 0.34 -15.71
C TYR A 163 16.01 -0.91 -14.82
N ARG A 164 15.29 -1.99 -15.15
CA ARG A 164 15.31 -3.25 -14.39
C ARG A 164 16.73 -3.74 -14.11
N GLY A 165 16.99 -4.12 -12.84
CA GLY A 165 18.32 -4.55 -12.38
C GLY A 165 19.22 -3.43 -11.85
N GLN A 166 18.76 -2.17 -11.94
CA GLN A 166 19.39 -1.03 -11.27
C GLN A 166 18.65 -0.75 -9.94
N ARG A 167 19.22 0.13 -9.11
CA ARG A 167 18.55 0.61 -7.91
C ARG A 167 17.34 1.46 -8.32
N ASN A 168 16.17 1.17 -7.73
CA ASN A 168 14.97 1.94 -7.99
C ASN A 168 15.02 3.33 -7.33
N ASP A 169 14.25 4.25 -7.89
CA ASP A 169 14.12 5.64 -7.43
C ASP A 169 12.66 6.08 -7.58
N SER A 170 12.20 6.94 -6.67
CA SER A 170 10.81 7.40 -6.66
C SER A 170 10.39 8.13 -7.94
N SER A 171 11.35 8.72 -8.68
CA SER A 171 11.05 9.37 -9.96
C SER A 171 10.59 8.39 -11.05
N TYR A 172 10.84 7.08 -10.89
CA TYR A 172 10.40 6.07 -11.85
C TYR A 172 8.92 5.70 -11.72
N VAL A 173 8.19 6.22 -10.74
CA VAL A 173 6.74 5.99 -10.60
C VAL A 173 5.96 6.37 -11.87
N ARG A 174 6.44 7.35 -12.63
CA ARG A 174 5.83 7.73 -13.91
C ARG A 174 5.78 6.59 -14.94
N LEU A 175 6.77 5.69 -14.93
CA LEU A 175 6.79 4.52 -15.83
C LEU A 175 5.70 3.50 -15.48
N VAL A 176 5.37 3.41 -14.20
CA VAL A 176 4.21 2.63 -13.71
C VAL A 176 2.91 3.28 -14.17
N ALA A 177 2.79 4.60 -14.01
CA ALA A 177 1.63 5.37 -14.45
C ALA A 177 1.39 5.25 -15.96
N GLU A 178 2.44 5.43 -16.77
CA GLU A 178 2.39 5.28 -18.23
C GLU A 178 1.87 3.89 -18.63
N LYS A 179 2.36 2.84 -17.97
CA LYS A 179 1.96 1.46 -18.28
C LYS A 179 0.52 1.14 -17.87
N LEU A 180 0.08 1.60 -16.72
CA LEU A 180 -1.30 1.42 -16.28
C LEU A 180 -2.29 2.23 -17.13
N ALA A 181 -1.91 3.46 -17.53
CA ALA A 181 -2.70 4.29 -18.43
C ALA A 181 -2.92 3.61 -19.79
N GLU A 182 -1.85 2.98 -20.34
CA GLU A 182 -1.95 2.14 -21.54
C GLU A 182 -2.99 1.01 -21.37
N TRP A 183 -2.98 0.29 -20.25
CA TRP A 183 -3.93 -0.79 -19.98
C TRP A 183 -5.37 -0.32 -19.72
N LYS A 184 -5.53 0.91 -19.22
CA LYS A 184 -6.83 1.54 -18.96
C LYS A 184 -7.38 2.34 -20.15
N ASP A 185 -6.61 2.47 -21.22
CA ASP A 185 -6.95 3.29 -22.40
C ASP A 185 -7.31 4.75 -22.02
N ILE A 186 -6.49 5.34 -21.14
CA ILE A 186 -6.60 6.74 -20.71
C ILE A 186 -5.26 7.47 -20.86
N ALA A 187 -5.28 8.81 -20.75
CA ALA A 187 -4.05 9.57 -20.77
C ALA A 187 -3.23 9.36 -19.47
N PRO A 188 -1.88 9.26 -19.54
CA PRO A 188 -1.04 9.14 -18.32
C PRO A 188 -1.32 10.22 -17.28
N ALA A 189 -1.49 11.48 -17.70
CA ALA A 189 -1.80 12.59 -16.81
C ALA A 189 -3.15 12.41 -16.08
N GLU A 190 -4.13 11.78 -16.70
CA GLU A 190 -5.40 11.45 -16.07
C GLU A 190 -5.22 10.40 -14.97
N LEU A 191 -4.46 9.35 -15.24
CA LEU A 191 -4.14 8.31 -14.26
C LEU A 191 -3.34 8.89 -13.08
N GLU A 192 -2.31 9.69 -13.35
CA GLU A 192 -1.50 10.35 -12.33
C GLU A 192 -2.35 11.25 -11.43
N HIS A 193 -3.23 12.07 -12.01
CA HIS A 193 -4.13 12.95 -11.26
C HIS A 193 -5.10 12.14 -10.38
N ALA A 194 -5.71 11.11 -10.94
CA ALA A 194 -6.64 10.24 -10.23
C ALA A 194 -5.97 9.55 -9.04
N THR A 195 -4.83 8.86 -9.28
CA THR A 195 -4.13 8.10 -8.24
C THR A 195 -3.55 9.01 -7.15
N LEU A 196 -3.07 10.21 -7.48
CA LEU A 196 -2.66 11.21 -6.50
C LEU A 196 -3.84 11.63 -5.60
N GLY A 197 -5.01 11.90 -6.19
CA GLY A 197 -6.21 12.23 -5.45
C GLY A 197 -6.66 11.10 -4.51
N HIS A 198 -6.58 9.85 -5.00
CA HIS A 198 -6.93 8.66 -4.20
C HIS A 198 -5.96 8.44 -3.05
N GLY A 199 -4.65 8.55 -3.28
CA GLY A 199 -3.63 8.43 -2.25
C GLY A 199 -3.81 9.49 -1.16
N LYS A 200 -4.02 10.76 -1.54
CA LYS A 200 -4.30 11.84 -0.59
C LYS A 200 -5.55 11.56 0.24
N ARG A 201 -6.60 11.04 -0.36
CA ARG A 201 -7.87 10.72 0.33
C ARG A 201 -7.69 9.55 1.29
N LEU A 202 -7.08 8.44 0.84
CA LEU A 202 -6.82 7.29 1.68
C LEU A 202 -5.99 7.67 2.91
N LEU A 203 -4.94 8.46 2.71
CA LEU A 203 -3.98 8.82 3.75
C LEU A 203 -4.36 10.11 4.50
N SER A 204 -5.57 10.66 4.25
CA SER A 204 -6.06 11.90 4.89
C SER A 204 -5.09 13.10 4.77
N ILE A 205 -4.37 13.18 3.62
CA ILE A 205 -3.39 14.25 3.34
C ILE A 205 -4.07 15.48 2.68
N ILE A 206 -5.38 15.43 2.45
CA ILE A 206 -6.11 16.53 1.80
C ILE A 206 -6.16 17.70 2.78
N ALA A 207 -5.53 18.82 2.42
CA ALA A 207 -5.88 20.10 3.04
C ALA A 207 -7.38 20.36 2.82
N PRO A 208 -8.11 20.89 3.80
CA PRO A 208 -9.50 21.28 3.56
C PRO A 208 -9.54 22.15 2.30
N GLU A 209 -10.45 21.83 1.38
CA GLU A 209 -10.69 22.65 0.19
C GLU A 209 -10.85 24.10 0.67
N GLN A 210 -9.98 24.98 0.17
CA GLN A 210 -10.23 26.40 0.30
C GLN A 210 -11.48 26.66 -0.52
N ASP A 211 -12.58 27.02 0.14
CA ASP A 211 -13.76 27.51 -0.54
C ASP A 211 -13.33 28.53 -1.60
N PRO A 212 -13.81 28.42 -2.85
CA PRO A 212 -13.50 29.42 -3.86
C PRO A 212 -13.92 30.78 -3.30
N PRO A 213 -13.12 31.85 -3.49
CA PRO A 213 -13.49 33.17 -3.00
C PRO A 213 -14.88 33.51 -3.51
N ALA A 214 -15.79 33.87 -2.59
CA ALA A 214 -17.11 34.27 -2.92
C ALA A 214 -17.03 35.35 -4.02
N ALA A 215 -17.67 35.08 -5.16
CA ALA A 215 -17.75 36.04 -6.25
C ALA A 215 -18.42 37.30 -5.72
N MET A 216 -17.66 38.41 -5.70
CA MET A 216 -18.22 39.76 -5.44
C MET A 216 -18.97 40.23 -6.68
#